data_3e919bec37f524eb7ae79f751a1f901e
#
_entry.id   3e919bec37f524eb7ae79f751a1f901e
#
_cell.length_a   1.000
_cell.length_b   1.000
_cell.length_c   1.000
_cell.angle_alpha   90.00
_cell.angle_beta   90.00
_cell.angle_gamma   90.00
#
_symmetry.space_group_name_H-M   'P 1'
#
loop_
_entity.id
_entity.type
_entity.pdbx_description
1 polymer ?
#
loop_
_entity_poly.entity_id
_entity_poly.type
_entity_poly.pdbx_seq_one_letter_code
_entity_poly.pdbx_strand_id
1 'polypeptide(L)'
;IHDDLPCMDNDDLRRGKPSCHKAFGEATAMLAGDVLLTEAFEVIANVAAPAIVNVRAAKALGAGAGSRGMVYGQELDLKYEALAATEEQLRLIHRNKTGALINAAVQMGAAAAQANETQCKELEAYAFGIGLVFQIVDDVLDVTGSQEQLGKPIGSDSENGKTTFVTLYGTDGAMELAQKLNDRTCASLRAEFGEKSAFLEQLTKELLVRRS
;
A
#
# COMPACT_ATOMS: atom_id res chain seq x y z
N ILE A 1 -10.28 4.65 -6.59
CA ILE A 1 -11.48 4.82 -7.44
C ILE A 1 -12.23 3.51 -7.55
N HIS A 2 -11.59 2.42 -8.05
CA HIS A 2 -12.26 1.13 -8.19
C HIS A 2 -12.66 0.53 -6.84
N ASP A 3 -11.85 0.69 -5.82
CA ASP A 3 -12.12 0.24 -4.46
C ASP A 3 -13.38 0.87 -3.86
N ASP A 4 -13.65 2.13 -4.21
CA ASP A 4 -14.83 2.87 -3.75
C ASP A 4 -16.15 2.48 -4.46
N LEU A 5 -16.12 1.69 -5.54
CA LEU A 5 -17.31 1.35 -6.32
C LEU A 5 -18.34 0.55 -5.50
N PRO A 6 -19.65 0.61 -5.84
CA PRO A 6 -20.69 -0.13 -5.13
C PRO A 6 -20.52 -1.65 -5.11
N CYS A 7 -19.76 -2.21 -6.05
CA CYS A 7 -19.43 -3.64 -6.09
C CYS A 7 -18.18 -4.01 -5.27
N MET A 8 -17.55 -3.03 -4.64
CA MET A 8 -16.37 -3.13 -3.78
C MET A 8 -16.74 -2.58 -2.39
N ASP A 9 -15.98 -1.63 -1.84
CA ASP A 9 -16.22 -1.09 -0.49
C ASP A 9 -17.45 -0.16 -0.41
N ASN A 10 -17.98 0.31 -1.55
CA ASN A 10 -19.13 1.22 -1.66
C ASN A 10 -18.96 2.50 -0.82
N ASP A 11 -17.78 3.06 -0.82
CA ASP A 11 -17.46 4.26 -0.05
C ASP A 11 -18.04 5.52 -0.67
N ASP A 12 -18.78 6.30 0.14
CA ASP A 12 -19.33 7.58 -0.29
C ASP A 12 -18.30 8.69 -0.33
N LEU A 13 -17.27 8.60 0.52
CA LEU A 13 -16.24 9.62 0.69
C LEU A 13 -14.84 9.05 0.51
N ARG A 14 -13.96 9.83 -0.11
CA ARG A 14 -12.53 9.57 -0.21
C ARG A 14 -11.75 10.85 0.12
N ARG A 15 -10.96 10.81 1.19
CA ARG A 15 -10.20 11.99 1.68
C ARG A 15 -11.08 13.22 1.93
N GLY A 16 -12.24 13.00 2.56
CA GLY A 16 -13.20 14.05 2.90
C GLY A 16 -13.99 14.64 1.71
N LYS A 17 -13.87 14.07 0.51
CA LYS A 17 -14.62 14.46 -0.69
C LYS A 17 -15.48 13.30 -1.19
N PRO A 18 -16.57 13.56 -1.92
CA PRO A 18 -17.32 12.49 -2.58
C PRO A 18 -16.40 11.60 -3.42
N SER A 19 -16.55 10.28 -3.29
CA SER A 19 -15.82 9.31 -4.10
C SER A 19 -16.17 9.51 -5.60
N CYS A 20 -15.33 8.97 -6.50
CA CYS A 20 -15.47 9.22 -7.93
C CYS A 20 -16.86 8.79 -8.46
N HIS A 21 -17.36 7.64 -8.02
CA HIS A 21 -18.67 7.16 -8.47
C HIS A 21 -19.84 8.00 -7.92
N LYS A 22 -19.70 8.59 -6.73
CA LYS A 22 -20.71 9.52 -6.17
C LYS A 22 -20.70 10.87 -6.87
N ALA A 23 -19.51 11.35 -7.26
CA ALA A 23 -19.37 12.65 -7.93
C ALA A 23 -19.73 12.62 -9.42
N PHE A 24 -19.40 11.53 -10.13
CA PHE A 24 -19.43 11.46 -11.60
C PHE A 24 -20.18 10.26 -12.17
N GLY A 25 -20.70 9.37 -11.32
CA GLY A 25 -21.39 8.15 -11.71
C GLY A 25 -20.46 6.94 -11.87
N GLU A 26 -21.02 5.73 -11.73
CA GLU A 26 -20.29 4.46 -11.69
C GLU A 26 -19.52 4.18 -12.99
N ALA A 27 -20.15 4.39 -14.15
CA ALA A 27 -19.50 4.15 -15.45
C ALA A 27 -18.27 5.05 -15.64
N THR A 28 -18.35 6.32 -15.26
CA THR A 28 -17.21 7.25 -15.33
C THR A 28 -16.12 6.83 -14.37
N ALA A 29 -16.45 6.42 -13.16
CA ALA A 29 -15.48 5.97 -12.16
C ALA A 29 -14.75 4.67 -12.62
N MET A 30 -15.49 3.72 -13.18
CA MET A 30 -14.91 2.50 -13.76
C MET A 30 -13.89 2.85 -14.85
N LEU A 31 -14.29 3.63 -15.84
CA LEU A 31 -13.42 4.03 -16.95
C LEU A 31 -12.23 4.88 -16.49
N ALA A 32 -12.41 5.72 -15.48
CA ALA A 32 -11.32 6.51 -14.92
C ALA A 32 -10.24 5.63 -14.26
N GLY A 33 -10.64 4.59 -13.54
CA GLY A 33 -9.69 3.63 -12.99
C GLY A 33 -8.93 2.85 -14.06
N ASP A 34 -9.62 2.41 -15.13
CA ASP A 34 -9.00 1.72 -16.27
C ASP A 34 -7.97 2.61 -16.98
N VAL A 35 -8.33 3.88 -17.23
CA VAL A 35 -7.42 4.85 -17.85
C VAL A 35 -6.19 5.08 -16.99
N LEU A 36 -6.33 5.27 -15.67
CA LEU A 36 -5.19 5.54 -14.79
C LEU A 36 -4.17 4.40 -14.81
N LEU A 37 -4.60 3.14 -14.88
CA LEU A 37 -3.69 2.02 -14.99
C LEU A 37 -2.97 1.99 -16.35
N THR A 38 -3.70 2.21 -17.43
CA THR A 38 -3.15 2.25 -18.80
C THR A 38 -2.17 3.41 -18.96
N GLU A 39 -2.55 4.61 -18.50
CA GLU A 39 -1.72 5.83 -18.49
C GLU A 39 -0.38 5.62 -17.77
N ALA A 40 -0.38 4.89 -16.67
CA ALA A 40 0.85 4.59 -15.94
C ALA A 40 1.86 3.83 -16.81
N PHE A 41 1.42 2.89 -17.65
CA PHE A 41 2.29 2.20 -18.61
C PHE A 41 2.70 3.12 -19.79
N GLU A 42 1.80 3.97 -20.26
CA GLU A 42 2.09 4.94 -21.29
C GLU A 42 3.17 5.94 -20.84
N VAL A 43 3.06 6.45 -19.61
CA VAL A 43 4.09 7.31 -19.00
C VAL A 43 5.45 6.61 -18.99
N ILE A 44 5.52 5.34 -18.55
CA ILE A 44 6.78 4.57 -18.56
C ILE A 44 7.34 4.42 -19.96
N ALA A 45 6.49 4.14 -20.96
CA ALA A 45 6.89 3.94 -22.34
C ALA A 45 7.46 5.22 -22.98
N ASN A 46 6.94 6.39 -22.58
CA ASN A 46 7.30 7.69 -23.13
C ASN A 46 8.45 8.41 -22.39
N VAL A 47 8.91 7.87 -21.24
CA VAL A 47 10.06 8.45 -20.53
C VAL A 47 11.32 8.32 -21.34
N ALA A 48 12.04 9.44 -21.52
CA ALA A 48 13.35 9.49 -22.17
C ALA A 48 14.44 8.87 -21.29
N ALA A 49 14.50 7.54 -21.24
CA ALA A 49 15.46 6.74 -20.48
C ALA A 49 15.98 5.57 -21.34
N PRO A 50 17.07 4.92 -20.95
CA PRO A 50 17.53 3.69 -21.61
C PRO A 50 16.40 2.64 -21.63
N ALA A 51 16.19 1.97 -22.76
CA ALA A 51 15.09 1.00 -22.93
C ALA A 51 15.02 -0.05 -21.82
N ILE A 52 16.16 -0.48 -21.27
CA ILE A 52 16.21 -1.43 -20.15
C ILE A 52 15.58 -0.87 -18.88
N VAL A 53 15.67 0.44 -18.63
CA VAL A 53 15.03 1.11 -17.49
C VAL A 53 13.52 1.06 -17.65
N ASN A 54 13.00 1.44 -18.84
CA ASN A 54 11.58 1.39 -19.13
C ASN A 54 11.01 -0.04 -19.04
N VAL A 55 11.75 -1.03 -19.54
CA VAL A 55 11.36 -2.45 -19.43
C VAL A 55 11.32 -2.91 -17.97
N ARG A 56 12.32 -2.56 -17.15
CA ARG A 56 12.33 -2.90 -15.71
C ARG A 56 11.18 -2.21 -14.98
N ALA A 57 10.92 -0.94 -15.27
CA ALA A 57 9.83 -0.19 -14.66
C ALA A 57 8.46 -0.79 -15.03
N ALA A 58 8.21 -1.08 -16.31
CA ALA A 58 6.98 -1.71 -16.75
C ALA A 58 6.78 -3.12 -16.14
N LYS A 59 7.87 -3.91 -16.01
CA LYS A 59 7.84 -5.21 -15.33
C LYS A 59 7.46 -5.07 -13.85
N ALA A 60 8.04 -4.09 -13.15
CA ALA A 60 7.74 -3.83 -11.74
C ALA A 60 6.27 -3.41 -11.55
N LEU A 61 5.78 -2.47 -12.37
CA LEU A 61 4.40 -2.02 -12.32
C LEU A 61 3.43 -3.17 -12.63
N GLY A 62 3.65 -3.92 -13.71
CA GLY A 62 2.78 -5.03 -14.09
C GLY A 62 2.74 -6.15 -13.05
N ALA A 63 3.86 -6.45 -12.40
CA ALA A 63 3.90 -7.42 -11.30
C ALA A 63 3.17 -6.90 -10.05
N GLY A 64 3.35 -5.61 -9.72
CA GLY A 64 2.77 -5.00 -8.52
C GLY A 64 1.27 -4.73 -8.64
N ALA A 65 0.79 -4.29 -9.81
CA ALA A 65 -0.62 -3.98 -10.04
C ALA A 65 -1.46 -5.22 -10.41
N GLY A 66 -0.85 -6.25 -10.99
CA GLY A 66 -1.52 -7.38 -11.62
C GLY A 66 -1.95 -8.50 -10.68
N SER A 67 -2.25 -9.65 -11.30
CA SER A 67 -2.77 -10.87 -10.65
C SER A 67 -1.82 -11.56 -9.67
N ARG A 68 -0.59 -11.10 -9.53
CA ARG A 68 0.41 -11.56 -8.53
C ARG A 68 0.75 -10.49 -7.51
N GLY A 69 0.05 -9.37 -7.53
CA GLY A 69 0.25 -8.23 -6.67
C GLY A 69 -1.08 -7.70 -6.14
N MET A 70 -1.37 -6.44 -6.37
CA MET A 70 -2.50 -5.72 -5.78
C MET A 70 -3.85 -6.39 -6.08
N VAL A 71 -4.13 -6.80 -7.32
CA VAL A 71 -5.39 -7.47 -7.67
C VAL A 71 -5.57 -8.77 -6.88
N TYR A 72 -4.50 -9.57 -6.72
CA TYR A 72 -4.56 -10.77 -5.88
C TYR A 72 -4.82 -10.43 -4.40
N GLY A 73 -4.17 -9.37 -3.91
CA GLY A 73 -4.41 -8.89 -2.54
C GLY A 73 -5.84 -8.43 -2.32
N GLN A 74 -6.42 -7.76 -3.28
CA GLN A 74 -7.82 -7.33 -3.25
C GLN A 74 -8.80 -8.51 -3.27
N GLU A 75 -8.55 -9.52 -4.10
CA GLU A 75 -9.32 -10.76 -4.11
C GLU A 75 -9.28 -11.50 -2.76
N LEU A 76 -8.11 -11.53 -2.12
CA LEU A 76 -7.97 -12.10 -0.78
C LEU A 76 -8.72 -11.26 0.27
N ASP A 77 -8.65 -9.94 0.20
CA ASP A 77 -9.34 -9.05 1.12
C ASP A 77 -10.85 -9.30 1.09
N LEU A 78 -11.45 -9.26 -0.09
CA LEU A 78 -12.87 -9.58 -0.30
C LEU A 78 -13.24 -10.98 0.22
N LYS A 79 -12.39 -11.98 -0.06
CA LYS A 79 -12.62 -13.36 0.41
C LYS A 79 -12.64 -13.46 1.93
N TYR A 80 -11.81 -12.72 2.63
CA TYR A 80 -11.68 -12.76 4.07
C TYR A 80 -12.45 -11.65 4.79
N GLU A 81 -13.21 -10.82 4.09
CA GLU A 81 -14.04 -9.79 4.69
C GLU A 81 -15.10 -10.36 5.66
N ALA A 82 -15.75 -11.45 5.26
CA ALA A 82 -16.76 -12.15 6.08
C ALA A 82 -16.19 -13.36 6.85
N LEU A 83 -14.88 -13.60 6.80
CA LEU A 83 -14.22 -14.75 7.41
C LEU A 83 -13.09 -14.27 8.32
N ALA A 84 -12.98 -14.85 9.52
CA ALA A 84 -11.84 -14.59 10.37
C ALA A 84 -10.55 -15.06 9.68
N ALA A 85 -9.65 -14.14 9.37
CA ALA A 85 -8.36 -14.43 8.80
C ALA A 85 -7.34 -14.79 9.90
N THR A 86 -6.44 -15.72 9.62
CA THR A 86 -5.25 -15.91 10.46
C THR A 86 -4.26 -14.75 10.26
N GLU A 87 -3.32 -14.57 11.20
CA GLU A 87 -2.27 -13.56 11.02
C GLU A 87 -1.49 -13.74 9.71
N GLU A 88 -1.18 -14.99 9.32
CA GLU A 88 -0.48 -15.27 8.07
C GLU A 88 -1.29 -14.81 6.86
N GLN A 89 -2.60 -15.05 6.86
CA GLN A 89 -3.51 -14.59 5.81
C GLN A 89 -3.61 -13.06 5.78
N LEU A 90 -3.74 -12.41 6.95
CA LEU A 90 -3.74 -10.95 7.06
C LEU A 90 -2.45 -10.34 6.50
N ARG A 91 -1.29 -10.89 6.86
CA ARG A 91 0.00 -10.47 6.30
C ARG A 91 0.08 -10.67 4.79
N LEU A 92 -0.49 -11.75 4.27
CA LEU A 92 -0.53 -12.01 2.83
C LEU A 92 -1.42 -11.00 2.10
N ILE A 93 -2.58 -10.65 2.66
CA ILE A 93 -3.47 -9.61 2.14
C ILE A 93 -2.70 -8.28 2.05
N HIS A 94 -2.14 -7.81 3.15
CA HIS A 94 -1.44 -6.53 3.19
C HIS A 94 -0.20 -6.49 2.31
N ARG A 95 0.56 -7.60 2.26
CA ARG A 95 1.71 -7.73 1.36
C ARG A 95 1.30 -7.50 -0.10
N ASN A 96 0.17 -8.05 -0.52
CA ASN A 96 -0.28 -7.97 -1.91
C ASN A 96 -1.13 -6.72 -2.17
N LYS A 97 -2.20 -6.48 -1.41
CA LYS A 97 -3.11 -5.34 -1.65
C LYS A 97 -2.36 -4.00 -1.58
N THR A 98 -1.49 -3.82 -0.61
CA THR A 98 -0.77 -2.55 -0.35
C THR A 98 0.71 -2.63 -0.71
N GLY A 99 1.41 -3.63 -0.18
CA GLY A 99 2.86 -3.74 -0.31
C GLY A 99 3.35 -3.91 -1.75
N ALA A 100 2.59 -4.60 -2.60
CA ALA A 100 2.99 -4.87 -3.97
C ALA A 100 3.11 -3.60 -4.84
N LEU A 101 2.19 -2.64 -4.70
CA LEU A 101 2.29 -1.36 -5.43
C LEU A 101 3.35 -0.44 -4.84
N ILE A 102 3.54 -0.43 -3.52
CA ILE A 102 4.65 0.28 -2.89
C ILE A 102 5.98 -0.28 -3.40
N ASN A 103 6.11 -1.61 -3.45
CA ASN A 103 7.30 -2.25 -4.00
C ASN A 103 7.49 -1.91 -5.48
N ALA A 104 6.42 -1.90 -6.29
CA ALA A 104 6.51 -1.51 -7.70
C ALA A 104 7.08 -0.09 -7.85
N ALA A 105 6.60 0.88 -7.06
CA ALA A 105 7.09 2.25 -7.07
C ALA A 105 8.58 2.32 -6.70
N VAL A 106 8.98 1.62 -5.64
CA VAL A 106 10.38 1.54 -5.19
C VAL A 106 11.28 0.89 -6.25
N GLN A 107 10.83 -0.22 -6.87
CA GLN A 107 11.60 -0.91 -7.91
C GLN A 107 11.69 -0.09 -9.22
N MET A 108 10.67 0.71 -9.55
CA MET A 108 10.77 1.67 -10.66
C MET A 108 11.83 2.73 -10.39
N GLY A 109 11.89 3.26 -9.17
CA GLY A 109 12.95 4.17 -8.73
C GLY A 109 14.34 3.51 -8.78
N ALA A 110 14.44 2.26 -8.30
CA ALA A 110 15.67 1.46 -8.37
C ALA A 110 16.13 1.23 -9.82
N ALA A 111 15.19 0.97 -10.74
CA ALA A 111 15.51 0.83 -12.17
C ALA A 111 16.05 2.14 -12.76
N ALA A 112 15.42 3.28 -12.44
CA ALA A 112 15.87 4.61 -12.87
C ALA A 112 17.28 4.94 -12.33
N ALA A 113 17.55 4.58 -11.07
CA ALA A 113 18.86 4.74 -10.44
C ALA A 113 19.88 3.67 -10.87
N GLN A 114 19.52 2.72 -11.73
CA GLN A 114 20.35 1.60 -12.18
C GLN A 114 20.93 0.78 -10.99
N ALA A 115 20.13 0.59 -9.95
CA ALA A 115 20.50 -0.17 -8.78
C ALA A 115 20.89 -1.62 -9.16
N ASN A 116 21.91 -2.15 -8.46
CA ASN A 116 22.35 -3.53 -8.62
C ASN A 116 21.37 -4.51 -7.95
N GLU A 117 21.62 -5.81 -8.11
CA GLU A 117 20.72 -6.85 -7.59
C GLU A 117 20.58 -6.83 -6.06
N THR A 118 21.68 -6.60 -5.33
CA THR A 118 21.67 -6.50 -3.85
C THR A 118 20.83 -5.30 -3.42
N GLN A 119 21.06 -4.15 -4.01
CA GLN A 119 20.29 -2.93 -3.75
C GLN A 119 18.81 -3.11 -4.05
N CYS A 120 18.46 -3.76 -5.16
CA CYS A 120 17.06 -4.07 -5.49
C CYS A 120 16.40 -4.97 -4.44
N LYS A 121 17.10 -5.98 -3.91
CA LYS A 121 16.59 -6.86 -2.84
C LYS A 121 16.38 -6.12 -1.52
N GLU A 122 17.31 -5.25 -1.13
CA GLU A 122 17.16 -4.45 0.08
C GLU A 122 16.01 -3.44 -0.06
N LEU A 123 15.88 -2.81 -1.21
CA LEU A 123 14.75 -1.92 -1.51
C LEU A 123 13.40 -2.66 -1.57
N GLU A 124 13.37 -3.91 -2.02
CA GLU A 124 12.18 -4.77 -1.95
C GLU A 124 11.81 -5.06 -0.49
N ALA A 125 12.77 -5.45 0.34
CA ALA A 125 12.56 -5.69 1.76
C ALA A 125 12.04 -4.42 2.48
N TYR A 126 12.64 -3.27 2.15
CA TYR A 126 12.17 -1.96 2.61
C TYR A 126 10.72 -1.70 2.22
N ALA A 127 10.38 -1.85 0.94
CA ALA A 127 9.04 -1.55 0.42
C ALA A 127 7.94 -2.39 1.10
N PHE A 128 8.17 -3.68 1.29
CA PHE A 128 7.23 -4.53 2.00
C PHE A 128 7.20 -4.24 3.50
N GLY A 129 8.33 -3.84 4.09
CA GLY A 129 8.40 -3.41 5.49
C GLY A 129 7.54 -2.18 5.75
N ILE A 130 7.72 -1.11 4.97
CA ILE A 130 6.90 0.11 5.12
C ILE A 130 5.44 -0.11 4.76
N GLY A 131 5.15 -0.97 3.78
CA GLY A 131 3.77 -1.32 3.42
C GLY A 131 3.03 -1.99 4.58
N LEU A 132 3.71 -2.86 5.33
CA LEU A 132 3.13 -3.49 6.50
C LEU A 132 3.00 -2.51 7.67
N VAL A 133 4.00 -1.65 7.92
CA VAL A 133 3.91 -0.57 8.92
C VAL A 133 2.72 0.34 8.61
N PHE A 134 2.56 0.72 7.34
CA PHE A 134 1.43 1.55 6.89
C PHE A 134 0.09 0.92 7.27
N GLN A 135 -0.11 -0.37 7.01
CA GLN A 135 -1.37 -1.05 7.31
C GLN A 135 -1.62 -1.22 8.80
N ILE A 136 -0.59 -1.56 9.59
CA ILE A 136 -0.73 -1.66 11.05
C ILE A 136 -1.15 -0.30 11.65
N VAL A 137 -0.54 0.79 11.18
CA VAL A 137 -0.91 2.14 11.63
C VAL A 137 -2.31 2.52 11.15
N ASP A 138 -2.71 2.10 9.95
CA ASP A 138 -4.07 2.30 9.42
C ASP A 138 -5.12 1.62 10.31
N ASP A 139 -4.90 0.34 10.67
CA ASP A 139 -5.76 -0.42 11.60
C ASP A 139 -5.89 0.29 12.97
N VAL A 140 -4.78 0.86 13.48
CA VAL A 140 -4.80 1.61 14.74
C VAL A 140 -5.58 2.91 14.60
N LEU A 141 -5.39 3.65 13.51
CA LEU A 141 -6.10 4.89 13.24
C LEU A 141 -7.61 4.67 13.03
N ASP A 142 -8.02 3.54 12.45
CA ASP A 142 -9.44 3.21 12.29
C ASP A 142 -10.16 3.09 13.63
N VAL A 143 -9.46 2.67 14.71
CA VAL A 143 -10.03 2.53 16.05
C VAL A 143 -9.83 3.76 16.93
N THR A 144 -8.72 4.52 16.75
CA THR A 144 -8.33 5.62 17.64
C THR A 144 -8.54 7.01 17.04
N GLY A 145 -8.71 7.09 15.71
CA GLY A 145 -8.87 8.34 14.98
C GLY A 145 -10.23 9.01 15.17
N SER A 146 -10.42 10.15 14.53
CA SER A 146 -11.73 10.80 14.39
C SER A 146 -12.15 10.84 12.92
N GLN A 147 -13.46 10.82 12.66
CA GLN A 147 -13.99 10.89 11.29
C GLN A 147 -13.51 12.14 10.54
N GLU A 148 -13.31 13.25 11.25
CA GLU A 148 -12.78 14.50 10.70
C GLU A 148 -11.33 14.35 10.24
N GLN A 149 -10.53 13.52 10.94
CA GLN A 149 -9.13 13.28 10.61
C GLN A 149 -8.96 12.26 9.48
N LEU A 150 -9.77 11.20 9.46
CA LEU A 150 -9.65 10.10 8.50
C LEU A 150 -10.40 10.35 7.18
N GLY A 151 -11.40 11.24 7.19
CA GLY A 151 -12.23 11.52 6.02
C GLY A 151 -13.12 10.35 5.56
N LYS A 152 -13.26 9.32 6.41
CA LYS A 152 -14.13 8.14 6.24
C LYS A 152 -14.77 7.77 7.59
N PRO A 153 -15.85 6.96 7.64
CA PRO A 153 -16.40 6.44 8.90
C PRO A 153 -15.34 5.69 9.71
N ILE A 154 -15.42 5.80 11.06
CA ILE A 154 -14.53 5.12 12.00
C ILE A 154 -15.11 3.77 12.36
N GLY A 155 -14.25 2.77 12.60
CA GLY A 155 -14.66 1.45 13.08
C GLY A 155 -15.32 0.58 12.02
N SER A 156 -15.20 0.95 10.74
CA SER A 156 -15.74 0.17 9.62
C SER A 156 -15.22 -1.26 9.61
N ASP A 157 -13.96 -1.49 9.96
CA ASP A 157 -13.36 -2.80 10.04
C ASP A 157 -13.94 -3.65 11.17
N SER A 158 -14.24 -3.05 12.32
CA SER A 158 -14.86 -3.75 13.45
C SER A 158 -16.35 -4.05 13.22
N GLU A 159 -17.08 -3.17 12.56
CA GLU A 159 -18.48 -3.38 12.18
C GLU A 159 -18.64 -4.51 11.17
N ASN A 160 -17.68 -4.65 10.27
CA ASN A 160 -17.62 -5.72 9.25
C ASN A 160 -17.00 -7.03 9.78
N GLY A 161 -16.57 -7.08 11.05
CA GLY A 161 -15.94 -8.27 11.64
C GLY A 161 -14.59 -8.63 11.02
N LYS A 162 -13.92 -7.68 10.36
CA LYS A 162 -12.59 -7.87 9.74
C LYS A 162 -11.53 -8.21 10.78
N THR A 163 -10.66 -9.16 10.45
CA THR A 163 -9.43 -9.38 11.23
C THR A 163 -8.42 -8.29 10.91
N THR A 164 -7.94 -7.60 11.92
CA THR A 164 -6.93 -6.54 11.83
C THR A 164 -5.79 -6.81 12.80
N PHE A 165 -4.67 -6.08 12.70
CA PHE A 165 -3.61 -6.18 13.71
C PHE A 165 -4.07 -5.71 15.08
N VAL A 166 -5.03 -4.79 15.16
CA VAL A 166 -5.64 -4.36 16.44
C VAL A 166 -6.49 -5.46 17.06
N THR A 167 -7.25 -6.22 16.27
CA THR A 167 -8.03 -7.35 16.80
C THR A 167 -7.14 -8.51 17.29
N LEU A 168 -5.94 -8.67 16.71
CA LEU A 168 -4.99 -9.72 17.07
C LEU A 168 -4.13 -9.35 18.29
N TYR A 169 -3.71 -8.09 18.41
CA TYR A 169 -2.66 -7.67 19.36
C TYR A 169 -3.09 -6.54 20.30
N GLY A 170 -4.28 -6.00 20.12
CA GLY A 170 -4.68 -4.73 20.73
C GLY A 170 -3.93 -3.54 20.12
N THR A 171 -4.37 -2.33 20.45
CA THR A 171 -3.79 -1.09 19.91
C THR A 171 -2.31 -0.94 20.27
N ASP A 172 -1.96 -1.16 21.54
CA ASP A 172 -0.56 -1.02 22.01
C ASP A 172 0.36 -2.07 21.37
N GLY A 173 -0.10 -3.33 21.31
CA GLY A 173 0.67 -4.42 20.70
C GLY A 173 0.87 -4.24 19.19
N ALA A 174 -0.14 -3.71 18.49
CA ALA A 174 -0.04 -3.37 17.07
C ALA A 174 1.00 -2.25 16.83
N MET A 175 0.96 -1.18 17.65
CA MET A 175 1.96 -0.10 17.56
C MET A 175 3.38 -0.57 17.93
N GLU A 176 3.53 -1.43 18.92
CA GLU A 176 4.84 -2.01 19.24
C GLU A 176 5.38 -2.86 18.08
N LEU A 177 4.53 -3.63 17.42
CA LEU A 177 4.88 -4.39 16.21
C LEU A 177 5.31 -3.45 15.08
N ALA A 178 4.54 -2.37 14.82
CA ALA A 178 4.88 -1.38 13.81
C ALA A 178 6.23 -0.72 14.08
N GLN A 179 6.52 -0.35 15.33
CA GLN A 179 7.81 0.22 15.74
C GLN A 179 8.97 -0.74 15.48
N LYS A 180 8.85 -2.00 15.90
CA LYS A 180 9.88 -3.04 15.68
C LYS A 180 10.16 -3.26 14.20
N LEU A 181 9.11 -3.28 13.37
CA LEU A 181 9.23 -3.41 11.92
C LEU A 181 9.93 -2.19 11.31
N ASN A 182 9.54 -0.98 11.73
CA ASN A 182 10.18 0.28 11.31
C ASN A 182 11.68 0.27 11.61
N ASP A 183 12.07 -0.05 12.85
CA ASP A 183 13.46 -0.02 13.28
C ASP A 183 14.30 -1.03 12.49
N ARG A 184 13.78 -2.25 12.30
CA ARG A 184 14.43 -3.28 11.50
C ARG A 184 14.60 -2.85 10.04
N THR A 185 13.55 -2.28 9.44
CA THR A 185 13.53 -1.82 8.05
C THR A 185 14.54 -0.70 7.84
N CYS A 186 14.57 0.29 8.74
CA CYS A 186 15.55 1.40 8.69
C CYS A 186 16.98 0.90 8.89
N ALA A 187 17.22 -0.03 9.81
CA ALA A 187 18.57 -0.56 10.08
C ALA A 187 19.13 -1.31 8.87
N SER A 188 18.33 -2.16 8.20
CA SER A 188 18.73 -2.89 6.99
C SER A 188 19.04 -1.92 5.85
N LEU A 189 18.17 -0.95 5.60
CA LEU A 189 18.36 0.06 4.58
C LEU A 189 19.65 0.87 4.79
N ARG A 190 19.89 1.29 6.03
CA ARG A 190 21.11 2.04 6.39
C ARG A 190 22.37 1.22 6.24
N ALA A 191 22.33 -0.07 6.52
CA ALA A 191 23.47 -0.96 6.34
C ALA A 191 23.93 -1.06 4.88
N GLU A 192 22.99 -1.05 3.91
CA GLU A 192 23.31 -1.10 2.48
C GLU A 192 23.64 0.29 1.88
N PHE A 193 22.88 1.32 2.27
CA PHE A 193 22.92 2.62 1.58
C PHE A 193 23.63 3.74 2.39
N GLY A 194 23.95 3.51 3.66
CA GLY A 194 24.56 4.53 4.54
C GLY A 194 23.71 5.80 4.61
N GLU A 195 24.35 6.95 4.52
CA GLU A 195 23.68 8.27 4.56
C GLU A 195 22.66 8.50 3.42
N LYS A 196 22.77 7.76 2.31
CA LYS A 196 21.84 7.89 1.19
C LYS A 196 20.45 7.36 1.52
N SER A 197 20.29 6.56 2.58
CA SER A 197 19.00 6.07 3.07
C SER A 197 18.15 7.12 3.82
N ALA A 198 18.73 8.25 4.18
CA ALA A 198 18.13 9.22 5.10
C ALA A 198 16.70 9.64 4.74
N PHE A 199 16.42 9.89 3.47
CA PHE A 199 15.07 10.24 3.01
C PHE A 199 14.08 9.10 3.24
N LEU A 200 14.43 7.87 2.87
CA LEU A 200 13.55 6.71 3.03
C LEU A 200 13.35 6.35 4.50
N GLU A 201 14.37 6.49 5.34
CA GLU A 201 14.24 6.32 6.79
C GLU A 201 13.29 7.38 7.39
N GLN A 202 13.40 8.63 6.95
CA GLN A 202 12.50 9.69 7.40
C GLN A 202 11.04 9.40 6.99
N LEU A 203 10.83 8.99 5.74
CA LEU A 203 9.49 8.59 5.26
C LEU A 203 8.88 7.50 6.13
N THR A 204 9.65 6.47 6.50
CA THR A 204 9.16 5.38 7.34
C THR A 204 8.77 5.87 8.74
N LYS A 205 9.56 6.79 9.33
CA LYS A 205 9.26 7.40 10.63
C LYS A 205 7.99 8.26 10.57
N GLU A 206 7.80 9.02 9.50
CA GLU A 206 6.59 9.82 9.32
C GLU A 206 5.34 8.95 9.16
N LEU A 207 5.43 7.84 8.45
CA LEU A 207 4.33 6.87 8.35
C LEU A 207 3.94 6.28 9.69
N LEU A 208 4.92 6.02 10.57
CA LEU A 208 4.68 5.47 11.91
C LEU A 208 3.92 6.44 12.83
N VAL A 209 4.15 7.74 12.69
CA VAL A 209 3.57 8.78 13.57
C VAL A 209 2.44 9.57 12.90
N ARG A 210 2.01 9.19 11.71
CA ARG A 210 0.92 9.85 10.98
C ARG A 210 -0.39 9.84 11.80
N ARG A 211 -1.24 10.81 11.55
CA ARG A 211 -2.53 10.99 12.22
C ARG A 211 -3.72 10.92 11.26
N SER A 212 -3.45 10.74 9.98
CA SER A 212 -4.44 10.64 8.90
C SER A 212 -3.86 9.89 7.70
#